data_8867cb8960aa584f0a9efefe03b80c7a
#
_entry.id   8867cb8960aa584f0a9efefe03b80c7a
#
_cell.length_a   1.000
_cell.length_b   1.000
_cell.length_c   1.000
_cell.angle_alpha   90.00
_cell.angle_beta   90.00
_cell.angle_gamma   90.00
#
_symmetry.space_group_name_H-M   'P 1'
#
loop_
_entity.id
_entity.type
_entity.pdbx_description
1 polymer ?
#
loop_
_entity_poly.entity_id
_entity_poly.type
_entity_poly.pdbx_seq_one_letter_code
_entity_poly.pdbx_strand_id
1 'polypeptide(L)'
;MTDVHVIVPEGIDDPTRPSGGNTYDRRVCRGLAALGWAVHEHAVPGTWPRAGSAGHAALEGAVWRIPDGAVVVLDGLIASAAPEALVPQACRLRQVVLVHMPLGHPPDEAAGAVRAREREVLAAAAAVVTTSAWTKRRLGELYALPADRMHVAEPGVDAAALAPGSAAGDALLCVAAVTPSKGHDVLLEGLARARDLSWRCACVGCLVRDPAFADGVRRRAQNSGLGDRVRFAGPRTGPWLDRAYATADLLVLASHAETYGMVVTEALARGLPVLATEVGGVTEALGHGDDGTRPGLLVPPGDPAALGAALRTWLGDAEQRGRLRRAARERRASLRGWPATTSVLAGVLAGAAQ
;
A
#
# COMPACT_ATOMS: atom_id res chain seq x y z
N MET A 1 3.68 12.21 29.94
CA MET A 1 3.13 11.40 28.86
C MET A 1 3.22 12.27 27.59
N THR A 2 3.75 11.79 26.51
CA THR A 2 3.94 12.60 25.30
C THR A 2 2.65 12.52 24.47
N ASP A 3 2.07 13.67 24.13
CA ASP A 3 0.83 13.75 23.37
C ASP A 3 1.12 13.84 21.87
N VAL A 4 0.28 13.20 21.08
CA VAL A 4 0.30 13.31 19.63
C VAL A 4 -1.12 13.39 19.08
N HIS A 5 -1.38 14.36 18.22
CA HIS A 5 -2.63 14.46 17.47
C HIS A 5 -2.46 13.79 16.12
N VAL A 6 -3.45 12.99 15.69
CA VAL A 6 -3.40 12.27 14.42
C VAL A 6 -4.65 12.61 13.62
N ILE A 7 -4.47 13.20 12.45
CA ILE A 7 -5.57 13.55 11.53
C ILE A 7 -5.66 12.48 10.45
N VAL A 8 -6.79 11.80 10.42
CA VAL A 8 -7.08 10.67 9.53
C VAL A 8 -8.40 10.86 8.78
N PRO A 9 -8.59 10.21 7.62
CA PRO A 9 -9.89 10.23 6.95
C PRO A 9 -10.97 9.55 7.79
N GLU A 10 -12.17 10.11 7.78
CA GLU A 10 -13.35 9.40 8.30
C GLU A 10 -13.55 8.09 7.52
N GLY A 11 -13.98 7.03 8.22
CA GLY A 11 -14.16 5.71 7.62
C GLY A 11 -12.85 4.92 7.44
N ILE A 12 -11.78 5.30 8.15
CA ILE A 12 -10.49 4.56 8.17
C ILE A 12 -10.68 3.08 8.53
N ASP A 13 -11.70 2.73 9.31
CA ASP A 13 -12.02 1.37 9.74
C ASP A 13 -13.12 0.70 8.88
N ASP A 14 -13.54 1.30 7.77
CA ASP A 14 -14.59 0.72 6.91
C ASP A 14 -14.12 -0.58 6.25
N PRO A 15 -14.67 -1.76 6.65
CA PRO A 15 -14.25 -3.05 6.13
C PRO A 15 -14.69 -3.29 4.68
N THR A 16 -15.58 -2.46 4.14
CA THR A 16 -16.01 -2.54 2.75
C THR A 16 -15.04 -1.84 1.80
N ARG A 17 -14.17 -0.96 2.35
CA ARG A 17 -13.20 -0.15 1.60
C ARG A 17 -11.78 -0.27 2.18
N PRO A 18 -11.26 -1.48 2.43
CA PRO A 18 -9.94 -1.64 3.02
C PRO A 18 -8.87 -1.02 2.13
N SER A 19 -7.87 -0.39 2.75
CA SER A 19 -6.68 0.13 2.07
C SER A 19 -5.43 -0.08 2.90
N GLY A 20 -4.27 -0.16 2.25
CA GLY A 20 -2.98 -0.27 2.93
C GLY A 20 -2.69 0.96 3.80
N GLY A 21 -3.01 2.18 3.32
CA GLY A 21 -2.85 3.41 4.08
C GLY A 21 -3.66 3.39 5.39
N ASN A 22 -4.96 3.10 5.30
CA ASN A 22 -5.82 3.00 6.48
C ASN A 22 -5.30 1.96 7.50
N THR A 23 -4.84 0.81 7.00
CA THR A 23 -4.24 -0.23 7.86
C THR A 23 -2.98 0.29 8.54
N TYR A 24 -2.12 0.97 7.81
CA TYR A 24 -0.89 1.56 8.33
C TYR A 24 -1.20 2.57 9.44
N ASP A 25 -2.06 3.56 9.17
CA ASP A 25 -2.43 4.60 10.14
C ASP A 25 -3.00 4.00 11.42
N ARG A 26 -3.91 3.04 11.29
CA ARG A 26 -4.52 2.36 12.44
C ARG A 26 -3.49 1.58 13.26
N ARG A 27 -2.53 0.91 12.58
CA ARG A 27 -1.45 0.19 13.25
C ARG A 27 -0.51 1.13 13.99
N VAL A 28 -0.18 2.24 13.39
CA VAL A 28 0.68 3.27 13.99
C VAL A 28 0.01 3.91 15.21
N CYS A 29 -1.26 4.31 15.12
CA CYS A 29 -1.99 4.87 16.27
C CYS A 29 -1.98 3.89 17.47
N ARG A 30 -2.30 2.61 17.21
CA ARG A 30 -2.27 1.58 18.26
C ARG A 30 -0.87 1.33 18.79
N GLY A 31 0.13 1.34 17.93
CA GLY A 31 1.52 1.13 18.32
C GLY A 31 2.07 2.28 19.16
N LEU A 32 1.78 3.54 18.82
CA LEU A 32 2.14 4.71 19.60
C LEU A 32 1.50 4.66 21.01
N ALA A 33 0.21 4.33 21.08
CA ALA A 33 -0.47 4.15 22.36
C ALA A 33 0.19 3.05 23.21
N ALA A 34 0.61 1.93 22.59
CA ALA A 34 1.34 0.84 23.27
C ALA A 34 2.75 1.27 23.74
N LEU A 35 3.36 2.28 23.11
CA LEU A 35 4.62 2.90 23.55
C LEU A 35 4.40 3.99 24.63
N GLY A 36 3.18 4.20 25.10
CA GLY A 36 2.85 5.16 26.15
C GLY A 36 2.58 6.59 25.66
N TRP A 37 2.34 6.80 24.37
CA TRP A 37 1.88 8.08 23.84
C TRP A 37 0.38 8.26 24.10
N ALA A 38 -0.06 9.48 24.42
CA ALA A 38 -1.46 9.85 24.38
C ALA A 38 -1.82 10.23 22.93
N VAL A 39 -2.55 9.35 22.25
CA VAL A 39 -2.94 9.52 20.85
C VAL A 39 -4.33 10.14 20.78
N HIS A 40 -4.42 11.36 20.23
CA HIS A 40 -5.66 12.10 20.02
C HIS A 40 -6.04 12.02 18.54
N GLU A 41 -6.96 11.12 18.20
CA GLU A 41 -7.39 10.95 16.80
C GLU A 41 -8.46 11.98 16.41
N HIS A 42 -8.29 12.57 15.23
CA HIS A 42 -9.23 13.50 14.58
C HIS A 42 -9.63 12.94 13.23
N ALA A 43 -10.76 12.26 13.17
CA ALA A 43 -11.33 11.79 11.92
C ALA A 43 -12.00 12.95 11.18
N VAL A 44 -11.57 13.23 9.94
CA VAL A 44 -12.12 14.32 9.13
C VAL A 44 -12.96 13.76 7.97
N PRO A 45 -14.19 14.26 7.79
CA PRO A 45 -15.09 13.80 6.75
C PRO A 45 -14.60 14.21 5.35
N GLY A 46 -15.09 13.49 4.35
CA GLY A 46 -14.84 13.81 2.95
C GLY A 46 -14.16 12.67 2.17
N THR A 47 -14.22 12.77 0.85
CA THR A 47 -13.57 11.82 -0.07
C THR A 47 -12.18 12.34 -0.43
N TRP A 48 -11.24 12.24 0.50
CA TRP A 48 -9.87 12.68 0.29
C TRP A 48 -9.15 11.91 -0.83
N PRO A 49 -8.38 12.62 -1.68
CA PRO A 49 -7.97 14.04 -1.65
C PRO A 49 -9.00 15.03 -2.24
N ARG A 50 -10.22 14.63 -2.57
CA ARG A 50 -11.28 15.46 -3.16
C ARG A 50 -12.45 15.62 -2.18
N ALA A 51 -12.17 16.22 -1.02
CA ALA A 51 -13.12 16.29 0.11
C ALA A 51 -14.24 17.35 -0.02
N GLY A 52 -14.15 18.25 -0.99
CA GLY A 52 -15.08 19.37 -1.11
C GLY A 52 -14.97 20.39 0.04
N SER A 53 -15.76 21.48 -0.02
CA SER A 53 -15.69 22.59 0.95
C SER A 53 -16.01 22.16 2.40
N ALA A 54 -16.97 21.27 2.58
CA ALA A 54 -17.35 20.78 3.92
C ALA A 54 -16.21 20.00 4.59
N GLY A 55 -15.50 19.15 3.84
CA GLY A 55 -14.34 18.42 4.36
C GLY A 55 -13.18 19.35 4.71
N HIS A 56 -12.92 20.37 3.87
CA HIS A 56 -11.90 21.38 4.18
C HIS A 56 -12.25 22.19 5.44
N ALA A 57 -13.49 22.65 5.59
CA ALA A 57 -13.93 23.35 6.80
C ALA A 57 -13.84 22.48 8.07
N ALA A 58 -14.17 21.19 7.95
CA ALA A 58 -14.03 20.24 9.06
C ALA A 58 -12.56 20.05 9.45
N LEU A 59 -11.65 19.95 8.48
CA LEU A 59 -10.20 19.88 8.73
C LEU A 59 -9.70 21.14 9.42
N GLU A 60 -10.04 22.34 8.94
CA GLU A 60 -9.70 23.61 9.57
C GLU A 60 -10.15 23.64 11.02
N GLY A 61 -11.41 23.29 11.29
CA GLY A 61 -11.96 23.26 12.63
C GLY A 61 -11.26 22.23 13.53
N ALA A 62 -10.82 21.08 12.99
CA ALA A 62 -10.06 20.08 13.73
C ALA A 62 -8.67 20.62 14.11
N VAL A 63 -7.94 21.19 13.14
CA VAL A 63 -6.60 21.75 13.33
C VAL A 63 -6.61 22.92 14.32
N TRP A 64 -7.59 23.81 14.24
CA TRP A 64 -7.73 24.96 15.15
C TRP A 64 -7.87 24.56 16.62
N ARG A 65 -8.47 23.42 16.92
CA ARG A 65 -8.63 22.92 18.29
C ARG A 65 -7.38 22.29 18.88
N ILE A 66 -6.36 22.04 18.08
CA ILE A 66 -5.10 21.46 18.54
C ILE A 66 -4.28 22.53 19.25
N PRO A 67 -3.73 22.29 20.45
CA PRO A 67 -2.93 23.26 21.20
C PRO A 67 -1.65 23.68 20.47
N ASP A 68 -1.20 24.91 20.71
CA ASP A 68 0.06 25.41 20.20
C ASP A 68 1.24 24.55 20.71
N GLY A 69 2.23 24.32 19.85
CA GLY A 69 3.37 23.48 20.14
C GLY A 69 3.12 21.98 20.00
N ALA A 70 1.87 21.56 19.80
CA ALA A 70 1.54 20.14 19.67
C ALA A 70 2.15 19.49 18.43
N VAL A 71 2.51 18.22 18.54
CA VAL A 71 2.92 17.37 17.42
C VAL A 71 1.68 16.79 16.75
N VAL A 72 1.61 16.95 15.43
CA VAL A 72 0.47 16.50 14.62
C VAL A 72 0.94 15.61 13.49
N VAL A 73 0.46 14.37 13.44
CA VAL A 73 0.61 13.47 12.30
C VAL A 73 -0.56 13.68 11.35
N LEU A 74 -0.26 13.87 10.08
CA LEU A 74 -1.23 14.14 9.03
C LEU A 74 -1.17 13.01 7.99
N ASP A 75 -2.30 12.35 7.70
CA ASP A 75 -2.40 11.51 6.50
C ASP A 75 -2.08 12.32 5.25
N GLY A 76 -1.22 11.80 4.38
CA GLY A 76 -0.73 12.50 3.20
C GLY A 76 -1.81 12.83 2.17
N LEU A 77 -2.89 12.03 2.08
CA LEU A 77 -4.02 12.34 1.18
C LEU A 77 -4.77 13.59 1.63
N ILE A 78 -4.91 13.79 2.96
CA ILE A 78 -5.52 14.98 3.55
C ILE A 78 -4.57 16.15 3.41
N ALA A 79 -3.33 15.97 3.85
CA ALA A 79 -2.34 17.04 3.91
C ALA A 79 -2.09 17.65 2.53
N SER A 80 -1.78 16.82 1.53
CA SER A 80 -1.46 17.27 0.16
C SER A 80 -2.65 17.95 -0.55
N ALA A 81 -3.86 17.75 -0.06
CA ALA A 81 -5.07 18.35 -0.63
C ALA A 81 -5.50 19.68 0.04
N ALA A 82 -4.88 20.09 1.16
CA ALA A 82 -5.38 21.19 1.97
C ALA A 82 -4.26 22.15 2.47
N PRO A 83 -3.38 22.68 1.58
CA PRO A 83 -2.35 23.62 2.00
C PRO A 83 -2.91 24.86 2.70
N GLU A 84 -4.06 25.38 2.28
CA GLU A 84 -4.70 26.56 2.83
C GLU A 84 -5.05 26.38 4.32
N ALA A 85 -5.42 25.17 4.72
CA ALA A 85 -5.74 24.84 6.11
C ALA A 85 -4.49 24.56 6.95
N LEU A 86 -3.42 24.02 6.35
CA LEU A 86 -2.30 23.45 7.09
C LEU A 86 -1.06 24.34 7.11
N VAL A 87 -0.70 24.98 5.99
CA VAL A 87 0.53 25.78 5.89
C VAL A 87 0.54 26.94 6.90
N PRO A 88 -0.57 27.71 7.07
CA PRO A 88 -0.59 28.77 8.09
C PRO A 88 -0.43 28.25 9.52
N GLN A 89 -0.72 26.98 9.78
CA GLN A 89 -0.63 26.38 11.10
C GLN A 89 0.78 25.83 11.43
N ALA A 90 1.69 25.74 10.45
CA ALA A 90 3.04 25.26 10.64
C ALA A 90 3.88 26.15 11.57
N CYS A 91 3.50 27.42 11.79
CA CYS A 91 4.15 28.30 12.75
C CYS A 91 3.87 27.94 14.22
N ARG A 92 2.72 27.26 14.50
CA ARG A 92 2.33 26.90 15.86
C ARG A 92 2.24 25.39 16.11
N LEU A 93 2.13 24.56 15.06
CA LEU A 93 2.05 23.09 15.17
C LEU A 93 3.29 22.42 14.56
N ARG A 94 3.75 21.36 15.19
CA ARG A 94 4.82 20.50 14.68
C ARG A 94 4.21 19.44 13.76
N GLN A 95 4.02 19.80 12.49
CA GLN A 95 3.36 18.95 11.51
C GLN A 95 4.31 17.87 10.97
N VAL A 96 3.93 16.61 11.07
CA VAL A 96 4.60 15.44 10.48
C VAL A 96 3.66 14.84 9.46
N VAL A 97 4.03 14.88 8.18
CA VAL A 97 3.19 14.35 7.10
C VAL A 97 3.59 12.91 6.78
N LEU A 98 2.63 11.99 6.87
CA LEU A 98 2.79 10.57 6.54
C LEU A 98 2.34 10.33 5.10
N VAL A 99 3.29 10.19 4.18
CA VAL A 99 3.01 10.03 2.75
C VAL A 99 2.92 8.55 2.39
N HIS A 100 1.69 8.05 2.26
CA HIS A 100 1.41 6.71 1.73
C HIS A 100 1.62 6.65 0.22
N MET A 101 1.24 7.70 -0.50
CA MET A 101 1.38 7.80 -1.95
C MET A 101 1.52 9.27 -2.36
N PRO A 102 2.58 9.64 -3.08
CA PRO A 102 2.69 10.98 -3.64
C PRO A 102 1.54 11.26 -4.61
N LEU A 103 0.79 12.34 -4.40
CA LEU A 103 -0.33 12.70 -5.27
C LEU A 103 0.15 13.23 -6.64
N GLY A 104 1.34 13.80 -6.70
CA GLY A 104 1.97 14.26 -7.93
C GLY A 104 2.54 13.16 -8.83
N HIS A 105 2.29 11.88 -8.53
CA HIS A 105 2.76 10.74 -9.33
C HIS A 105 1.57 9.85 -9.74
N PRO A 106 1.43 9.41 -11.01
CA PRO A 106 2.29 9.67 -12.18
C PRO A 106 2.17 11.12 -12.71
N PRO A 107 3.15 11.59 -13.54
CA PRO A 107 3.10 12.90 -14.16
C PRO A 107 2.00 12.93 -15.23
N ASP A 108 0.93 13.64 -14.94
CA ASP A 108 -0.18 13.94 -15.83
C ASP A 108 -0.27 15.48 -15.95
N GLU A 109 -0.81 16.02 -17.04
CA GLU A 109 -0.94 17.48 -17.23
C GLU A 109 -1.81 18.11 -16.12
N ALA A 110 -2.82 17.41 -15.63
CA ALA A 110 -3.62 17.82 -14.47
C ALA A 110 -2.84 17.76 -13.15
N ALA A 111 -1.69 17.07 -13.09
CA ALA A 111 -0.90 16.91 -11.88
C ALA A 111 -0.15 18.19 -11.45
N GLY A 112 -0.06 19.22 -12.28
CA GLY A 112 0.69 20.44 -11.97
C GLY A 112 0.17 21.16 -10.72
N ALA A 113 -1.13 21.39 -10.65
CA ALA A 113 -1.76 22.03 -9.48
C ALA A 113 -1.67 21.12 -8.22
N VAL A 114 -1.89 19.82 -8.38
CA VAL A 114 -1.77 18.84 -7.29
C VAL A 114 -0.35 18.81 -6.73
N ARG A 115 0.67 18.82 -7.60
CA ARG A 115 2.09 18.89 -7.21
C ARG A 115 2.44 20.18 -6.46
N ALA A 116 1.91 21.32 -6.92
CA ALA A 116 2.15 22.59 -6.26
C ALA A 116 1.60 22.56 -4.82
N ARG A 117 0.39 22.07 -4.62
CA ARG A 117 -0.26 21.93 -3.33
C ARG A 117 0.48 20.97 -2.40
N GLU A 118 0.83 19.77 -2.90
CA GLU A 118 1.59 18.78 -2.15
C GLU A 118 2.97 19.33 -1.74
N ARG A 119 3.68 19.97 -2.69
CA ARG A 119 4.97 20.61 -2.42
C ARG A 119 4.88 21.65 -1.30
N GLU A 120 3.86 22.49 -1.32
CA GLU A 120 3.66 23.57 -0.35
C GLU A 120 3.53 23.01 1.08
N VAL A 121 2.70 21.99 1.27
CA VAL A 121 2.50 21.35 2.57
C VAL A 121 3.76 20.62 3.03
N LEU A 122 4.39 19.82 2.15
CA LEU A 122 5.58 19.06 2.51
C LEU A 122 6.78 19.97 2.82
N ALA A 123 6.87 21.12 2.16
CA ALA A 123 7.90 22.12 2.46
C ALA A 123 7.70 22.79 3.82
N ALA A 124 6.46 23.00 4.26
CA ALA A 124 6.11 23.59 5.55
C ALA A 124 6.18 22.59 6.72
N ALA A 125 6.12 21.28 6.46
CA ALA A 125 6.12 20.26 7.49
C ALA A 125 7.45 20.19 8.26
N ALA A 126 7.42 19.93 9.56
CA ALA A 126 8.59 19.69 10.39
C ALA A 126 9.35 18.42 9.96
N ALA A 127 8.59 17.37 9.59
CA ALA A 127 9.15 16.14 9.05
C ALA A 127 8.16 15.48 8.06
N VAL A 128 8.70 14.68 7.14
CA VAL A 128 7.94 13.86 6.19
C VAL A 128 8.31 12.40 6.40
N VAL A 129 7.32 11.55 6.62
CA VAL A 129 7.51 10.11 6.78
C VAL A 129 6.98 9.41 5.54
N THR A 130 7.77 8.52 4.96
CA THR A 130 7.42 7.74 3.77
C THR A 130 7.41 6.26 4.08
N THR A 131 6.64 5.50 3.31
CA THR A 131 6.47 4.05 3.50
C THR A 131 7.55 3.21 2.82
N SER A 132 8.47 3.83 2.05
CA SER A 132 9.57 3.13 1.37
C SER A 132 10.71 4.09 1.05
N ALA A 133 11.91 3.56 0.84
CA ALA A 133 13.04 4.34 0.34
C ALA A 133 12.78 4.85 -1.08
N TRP A 134 12.03 4.10 -1.90
CA TRP A 134 11.59 4.54 -3.21
C TRP A 134 10.74 5.83 -3.10
N THR A 135 9.74 5.85 -2.20
CA THR A 135 8.90 7.02 -2.00
C THR A 135 9.72 8.22 -1.51
N LYS A 136 10.67 8.00 -0.58
CA LYS A 136 11.59 9.05 -0.12
C LYS A 136 12.37 9.65 -1.28
N ARG A 137 13.02 8.82 -2.12
CA ARG A 137 13.74 9.29 -3.31
C ARG A 137 12.83 10.06 -4.25
N ARG A 138 11.62 9.51 -4.51
CA ARG A 138 10.67 10.13 -5.43
C ARG A 138 10.19 11.51 -4.97
N LEU A 139 9.95 11.71 -3.68
CA LEU A 139 9.62 13.03 -3.13
C LEU A 139 10.80 13.99 -3.23
N GLY A 140 12.03 13.53 -3.01
CA GLY A 140 13.24 14.33 -3.21
C GLY A 140 13.37 14.83 -4.65
N GLU A 141 13.15 13.95 -5.63
CA GLU A 141 13.16 14.28 -7.07
C GLU A 141 12.03 15.26 -7.46
N LEU A 142 10.81 15.04 -6.95
CA LEU A 142 9.64 15.85 -7.31
C LEU A 142 9.67 17.24 -6.67
N TYR A 143 10.14 17.35 -5.41
CA TYR A 143 9.92 18.53 -4.59
C TYR A 143 11.20 19.15 -4.03
N ALA A 144 12.37 18.53 -4.27
CA ALA A 144 13.66 18.97 -3.74
C ALA A 144 13.66 19.14 -2.21
N LEU A 145 12.95 18.26 -1.49
CA LEU A 145 12.87 18.31 -0.03
C LEU A 145 14.22 17.94 0.60
N PRO A 146 14.61 18.58 1.71
CA PRO A 146 15.83 18.24 2.45
C PRO A 146 15.78 16.79 2.93
N ALA A 147 16.87 16.04 2.69
CA ALA A 147 16.92 14.60 2.97
C ALA A 147 16.85 14.27 4.47
N ASP A 148 17.31 15.18 5.32
CA ASP A 148 17.29 15.09 6.79
C ASP A 148 15.88 15.24 7.38
N ARG A 149 14.97 15.93 6.68
CA ARG A 149 13.56 16.03 7.06
C ARG A 149 12.69 14.87 6.57
N MET A 150 13.25 14.00 5.72
CA MET A 150 12.53 12.85 5.17
C MET A 150 12.97 11.55 5.84
N HIS A 151 12.04 10.82 6.41
CA HIS A 151 12.26 9.56 7.12
C HIS A 151 11.53 8.41 6.44
N VAL A 152 12.06 7.20 6.56
CA VAL A 152 11.40 5.99 6.03
C VAL A 152 10.94 5.16 7.21
N ALA A 153 9.63 4.94 7.29
CA ALA A 153 9.00 3.99 8.20
C ALA A 153 8.25 2.94 7.37
N GLU A 154 8.96 1.87 7.00
CA GLU A 154 8.36 0.79 6.20
C GLU A 154 7.19 0.15 6.94
N PRO A 155 6.09 -0.22 6.22
CA PRO A 155 4.99 -0.95 6.83
C PRO A 155 5.47 -2.25 7.46
N GLY A 156 5.05 -2.48 8.70
CA GLY A 156 5.21 -3.77 9.35
C GLY A 156 4.26 -4.81 8.75
N VAL A 157 4.51 -6.06 9.07
CA VAL A 157 3.62 -7.17 8.73
C VAL A 157 3.32 -8.00 9.97
N ASP A 158 2.10 -8.53 10.05
CA ASP A 158 1.72 -9.44 11.13
C ASP A 158 2.35 -10.83 10.90
N ALA A 159 2.78 -11.46 11.98
CA ALA A 159 3.15 -12.86 11.93
C ALA A 159 1.95 -13.73 11.49
N ALA A 160 2.18 -14.65 10.59
CA ALA A 160 1.12 -15.50 10.05
C ALA A 160 1.57 -16.96 9.96
N ALA A 161 0.61 -17.88 9.92
CA ALA A 161 0.90 -19.29 9.64
C ALA A 161 1.40 -19.45 8.19
N LEU A 162 2.26 -20.43 7.94
CA LEU A 162 2.69 -20.78 6.59
C LEU A 162 1.49 -21.28 5.76
N ALA A 163 1.36 -20.79 4.55
CA ALA A 163 0.45 -21.38 3.58
C ALA A 163 1.00 -22.75 3.17
N PRO A 164 0.18 -23.82 3.20
CA PRO A 164 0.64 -25.16 2.86
C PRO A 164 1.08 -25.26 1.40
N GLY A 165 0.41 -24.53 0.52
CA GLY A 165 0.60 -24.63 -0.92
C GLY A 165 0.15 -25.96 -1.49
N SER A 166 -0.01 -26.04 -2.81
CA SER A 166 -0.31 -27.27 -3.54
C SER A 166 0.91 -27.75 -4.36
N ALA A 167 0.94 -29.03 -4.72
CA ALA A 167 1.96 -29.56 -5.63
C ALA A 167 1.82 -28.94 -7.04
N ALA A 168 0.59 -28.71 -7.47
CA ALA A 168 0.29 -28.13 -8.78
C ALA A 168 0.72 -26.67 -8.91
N GLY A 169 0.66 -25.89 -7.82
CA GLY A 169 0.98 -24.46 -7.84
C GLY A 169 -0.07 -23.61 -8.57
N ASP A 170 -1.30 -24.12 -8.72
CA ASP A 170 -2.29 -23.61 -9.64
C ASP A 170 -3.28 -22.61 -9.00
N ALA A 171 -3.19 -22.40 -7.69
CA ALA A 171 -4.05 -21.46 -6.97
C ALA A 171 -3.40 -20.06 -6.90
N LEU A 172 -3.84 -19.16 -7.77
CA LEU A 172 -3.36 -17.78 -7.86
C LEU A 172 -4.23 -16.86 -7.01
N LEU A 173 -3.61 -15.86 -6.38
CA LEU A 173 -4.30 -14.87 -5.56
C LEU A 173 -3.86 -13.46 -5.98
N CYS A 174 -4.83 -12.57 -6.20
CA CYS A 174 -4.60 -11.13 -6.33
C CYS A 174 -5.31 -10.41 -5.19
N VAL A 175 -4.58 -9.67 -4.36
CA VAL A 175 -5.16 -8.88 -3.26
C VAL A 175 -4.97 -7.40 -3.58
N ALA A 176 -5.99 -6.78 -4.14
CA ALA A 176 -5.98 -5.37 -4.51
C ALA A 176 -7.39 -4.84 -4.76
N ALA A 177 -7.65 -3.56 -4.49
CA ALA A 177 -8.87 -2.91 -4.96
C ALA A 177 -8.93 -2.95 -6.49
N VAL A 178 -10.10 -3.23 -7.07
CA VAL A 178 -10.25 -3.32 -8.53
C VAL A 178 -10.36 -1.90 -9.09
N THR A 179 -9.20 -1.33 -9.40
CA THR A 179 -9.04 0.02 -9.95
C THR A 179 -7.99 -0.01 -11.08
N PRO A 180 -7.98 0.98 -11.99
CA PRO A 180 -7.01 1.03 -13.09
C PRO A 180 -5.56 0.91 -12.61
N SER A 181 -5.19 1.60 -11.53
CA SER A 181 -3.82 1.58 -10.99
C SER A 181 -3.34 0.20 -10.53
N LYS A 182 -4.26 -0.75 -10.28
CA LYS A 182 -3.94 -2.12 -9.83
C LYS A 182 -3.90 -3.15 -10.97
N GLY A 183 -4.13 -2.72 -12.23
CA GLY A 183 -3.84 -3.49 -13.44
C GLY A 183 -4.59 -4.82 -13.58
N HIS A 184 -5.84 -4.91 -13.11
CA HIS A 184 -6.61 -6.15 -13.25
C HIS A 184 -6.90 -6.51 -14.71
N ASP A 185 -6.93 -5.54 -15.60
CA ASP A 185 -7.01 -5.71 -17.05
C ASP A 185 -5.74 -6.37 -17.60
N VAL A 186 -4.56 -5.93 -17.18
CA VAL A 186 -3.27 -6.55 -17.51
C VAL A 186 -3.18 -7.96 -16.93
N LEU A 187 -3.67 -8.15 -15.69
CA LEU A 187 -3.75 -9.48 -15.07
C LEU A 187 -4.57 -10.45 -15.93
N LEU A 188 -5.77 -10.06 -16.36
CA LEU A 188 -6.62 -10.90 -17.19
C LEU A 188 -5.98 -11.24 -18.53
N GLU A 189 -5.31 -10.27 -19.18
CA GLU A 189 -4.61 -10.52 -20.43
C GLU A 189 -3.42 -11.48 -20.25
N GLY A 190 -2.67 -11.34 -19.16
CA GLY A 190 -1.59 -12.26 -18.80
C GLY A 190 -2.10 -13.68 -18.54
N LEU A 191 -3.20 -13.81 -17.77
CA LEU A 191 -3.87 -15.08 -17.50
C LEU A 191 -4.40 -15.75 -18.77
N ALA A 192 -4.96 -14.97 -19.70
CA ALA A 192 -5.44 -15.49 -20.98
C ALA A 192 -4.33 -16.12 -21.82
N ARG A 193 -3.07 -15.66 -21.68
CA ARG A 193 -1.90 -16.23 -22.36
C ARG A 193 -1.44 -17.59 -21.78
N ALA A 194 -1.95 -17.95 -20.60
CA ALA A 194 -1.71 -19.24 -19.95
C ALA A 194 -2.99 -20.11 -19.87
N ARG A 195 -4.01 -19.83 -20.69
CA ARG A 195 -5.31 -20.50 -20.63
C ARG A 195 -5.27 -22.00 -20.90
N ASP A 196 -4.27 -22.47 -21.64
CA ASP A 196 -4.02 -23.89 -21.93
C ASP A 196 -3.50 -24.67 -20.72
N LEU A 197 -3.02 -23.98 -19.67
CA LEU A 197 -2.56 -24.57 -18.42
C LEU A 197 -3.68 -24.58 -17.37
N SER A 198 -3.58 -25.48 -16.38
CA SER A 198 -4.51 -25.51 -15.25
C SER A 198 -4.16 -24.43 -14.24
N TRP A 199 -5.08 -23.56 -13.89
CA TRP A 199 -5.00 -22.57 -12.82
C TRP A 199 -6.39 -22.01 -12.47
N ARG A 200 -6.51 -21.43 -11.30
CA ARG A 200 -7.62 -20.58 -10.88
C ARG A 200 -7.07 -19.35 -10.20
N CYS A 201 -7.76 -18.21 -10.31
CA CYS A 201 -7.33 -16.94 -9.72
C CYS A 201 -8.44 -16.33 -8.88
N ALA A 202 -8.16 -16.06 -7.61
CA ALA A 202 -9.05 -15.29 -6.75
C ALA A 202 -8.57 -13.84 -6.68
N CYS A 203 -9.43 -12.88 -7.07
CA CYS A 203 -9.23 -11.45 -6.93
C CYS A 203 -9.99 -10.97 -5.68
N VAL A 204 -9.27 -10.57 -4.65
CA VAL A 204 -9.81 -10.12 -3.36
C VAL A 204 -9.54 -8.63 -3.20
N GLY A 205 -10.59 -7.82 -3.07
CA GLY A 205 -10.47 -6.37 -2.87
C GLY A 205 -11.75 -5.61 -3.18
N CYS A 206 -11.72 -4.33 -2.87
CA CYS A 206 -12.87 -3.43 -3.04
C CYS A 206 -13.25 -3.29 -4.51
N LEU A 207 -14.55 -3.45 -4.80
CA LEU A 207 -15.13 -3.35 -6.15
C LEU A 207 -15.87 -2.02 -6.38
N VAL A 208 -16.12 -1.28 -5.30
CA VAL A 208 -16.92 -0.06 -5.33
C VAL A 208 -16.09 1.23 -5.31
N ARG A 209 -14.76 1.12 -5.35
CA ARG A 209 -13.87 2.27 -5.45
C ARG A 209 -13.88 2.87 -6.87
N ASP A 210 -13.98 2.03 -7.88
CA ASP A 210 -14.22 2.35 -9.29
C ASP A 210 -15.17 1.30 -9.89
N PRO A 211 -16.50 1.47 -9.74
CA PRO A 211 -17.47 0.46 -10.17
C PRO A 211 -17.45 0.24 -11.69
N ALA A 212 -17.24 1.31 -12.47
CA ALA A 212 -17.23 1.21 -13.93
C ALA A 212 -16.07 0.35 -14.42
N PHE A 213 -14.87 0.55 -13.86
CA PHE A 213 -13.71 -0.27 -14.16
C PHE A 213 -13.91 -1.71 -13.68
N ALA A 214 -14.40 -1.92 -12.46
CA ALA A 214 -14.63 -3.25 -11.90
C ALA A 214 -15.62 -4.06 -12.76
N ASP A 215 -16.71 -3.45 -13.22
CA ASP A 215 -17.66 -4.09 -14.11
C ASP A 215 -17.07 -4.35 -15.50
N GLY A 216 -16.24 -3.45 -16.01
CA GLY A 216 -15.50 -3.65 -17.25
C GLY A 216 -14.59 -4.87 -17.20
N VAL A 217 -13.80 -4.98 -16.11
CA VAL A 217 -12.90 -6.12 -15.88
C VAL A 217 -13.67 -7.45 -15.76
N ARG A 218 -14.80 -7.46 -15.04
CA ARG A 218 -15.66 -8.65 -14.93
C ARG A 218 -16.21 -9.10 -16.28
N ARG A 219 -16.76 -8.17 -17.08
CA ARG A 219 -17.23 -8.48 -18.45
C ARG A 219 -16.09 -9.00 -19.31
N ARG A 220 -14.90 -8.41 -19.21
CA ARG A 220 -13.71 -8.87 -19.95
C ARG A 220 -13.36 -10.31 -19.57
N ALA A 221 -13.37 -10.67 -18.30
CA ALA A 221 -13.11 -12.05 -17.85
C ALA A 221 -14.11 -13.04 -18.48
N GLN A 222 -15.39 -12.71 -18.50
CA GLN A 222 -16.45 -13.53 -19.11
C GLN A 222 -16.22 -13.68 -20.61
N ASN A 223 -16.05 -12.57 -21.33
CA ASN A 223 -15.89 -12.55 -22.78
C ASN A 223 -14.61 -13.26 -23.26
N SER A 224 -13.58 -13.32 -22.44
CA SER A 224 -12.32 -14.02 -22.74
C SER A 224 -12.34 -15.50 -22.38
N GLY A 225 -13.48 -16.04 -21.91
CA GLY A 225 -13.59 -17.44 -21.49
C GLY A 225 -12.84 -17.74 -20.19
N LEU A 226 -12.63 -16.75 -19.35
CA LEU A 226 -11.96 -16.88 -18.04
C LEU A 226 -12.95 -16.84 -16.86
N GLY A 227 -14.23 -16.67 -17.11
CA GLY A 227 -15.26 -16.46 -16.08
C GLY A 227 -15.31 -17.54 -15.01
N ASP A 228 -15.09 -18.81 -15.38
CA ASP A 228 -15.09 -19.93 -14.43
C ASP A 228 -13.77 -20.09 -13.66
N ARG A 229 -12.71 -19.41 -14.09
CA ARG A 229 -11.36 -19.53 -13.54
C ARG A 229 -10.94 -18.30 -12.72
N VAL A 230 -11.55 -17.15 -12.97
CA VAL A 230 -11.27 -15.89 -12.26
C VAL A 230 -12.48 -15.51 -11.41
N ARG A 231 -12.27 -15.45 -10.09
CA ARG A 231 -13.32 -15.09 -9.13
C ARG A 231 -13.02 -13.76 -8.48
N PHE A 232 -13.90 -12.78 -8.65
CA PHE A 232 -13.88 -11.51 -7.91
C PHE A 232 -14.67 -11.68 -6.60
N ALA A 233 -13.94 -11.83 -5.48
CA ALA A 233 -14.52 -12.19 -4.18
C ALA A 233 -15.00 -10.98 -3.36
N GLY A 234 -14.78 -9.75 -3.86
CA GLY A 234 -15.01 -8.52 -3.10
C GLY A 234 -14.00 -8.33 -1.96
N PRO A 235 -14.18 -7.30 -1.12
CA PRO A 235 -13.29 -7.02 -0.01
C PRO A 235 -13.35 -8.15 1.03
N ARG A 236 -12.19 -8.50 1.58
CA ARG A 236 -12.05 -9.47 2.67
C ARG A 236 -11.03 -8.93 3.67
N THR A 237 -11.29 -9.11 4.95
CA THR A 237 -10.40 -8.75 6.06
C THR A 237 -10.38 -9.87 7.10
N GLY A 238 -9.42 -9.83 8.02
CA GLY A 238 -9.30 -10.80 9.10
C GLY A 238 -9.26 -12.26 8.62
N PRO A 239 -9.95 -13.20 9.30
CA PRO A 239 -9.88 -14.63 8.99
C PRO A 239 -10.24 -15.01 7.55
N TRP A 240 -11.07 -14.22 6.87
CA TRP A 240 -11.41 -14.46 5.47
C TRP A 240 -10.27 -14.14 4.52
N LEU A 241 -9.52 -13.08 4.79
CA LEU A 241 -8.32 -12.75 4.04
C LEU A 241 -7.21 -13.76 4.34
N ASP A 242 -7.03 -14.16 5.60
CA ASP A 242 -6.07 -15.19 6.00
C ASP A 242 -6.32 -16.51 5.25
N ARG A 243 -7.60 -16.91 5.13
CA ARG A 243 -7.97 -18.10 4.38
C ARG A 243 -7.66 -17.96 2.89
N ALA A 244 -7.84 -16.79 2.30
CA ALA A 244 -7.49 -16.55 0.89
C ALA A 244 -5.99 -16.76 0.66
N TYR A 245 -5.15 -16.23 1.53
CA TYR A 245 -3.70 -16.48 1.47
C TYR A 245 -3.35 -17.96 1.73
N ALA A 246 -3.96 -18.58 2.73
CA ALA A 246 -3.67 -19.97 3.11
C ALA A 246 -4.00 -20.98 2.00
N THR A 247 -4.95 -20.66 1.11
CA THR A 247 -5.34 -21.51 -0.02
C THR A 247 -4.65 -21.15 -1.33
N ALA A 248 -3.75 -20.17 -1.33
CA ALA A 248 -3.02 -19.73 -2.51
C ALA A 248 -1.66 -20.42 -2.63
N ASP A 249 -1.15 -20.48 -3.86
CA ASP A 249 0.19 -20.93 -4.20
C ASP A 249 1.12 -19.79 -4.60
N LEU A 250 0.55 -18.72 -5.18
CA LEU A 250 1.28 -17.57 -5.70
C LEU A 250 0.42 -16.31 -5.52
N LEU A 251 1.01 -15.25 -4.98
CA LEU A 251 0.43 -13.91 -5.09
C LEU A 251 0.79 -13.32 -6.46
N VAL A 252 -0.20 -12.73 -7.15
CA VAL A 252 0.02 -12.07 -8.45
C VAL A 252 -0.46 -10.61 -8.37
N LEU A 253 0.42 -9.66 -8.68
CA LEU A 253 0.14 -8.23 -8.71
C LEU A 253 0.57 -7.64 -10.06
N ALA A 254 -0.39 -7.09 -10.81
CA ALA A 254 -0.14 -6.44 -12.10
C ALA A 254 -0.21 -4.90 -12.00
N SER A 255 0.07 -4.33 -10.83
CA SER A 255 -0.09 -2.92 -10.54
C SER A 255 0.74 -2.02 -11.44
N HIS A 256 0.18 -0.88 -11.84
CA HIS A 256 0.91 0.19 -12.54
C HIS A 256 1.67 1.09 -11.57
N ALA A 257 1.25 1.14 -10.30
CA ALA A 257 1.89 1.94 -9.26
C ALA A 257 1.70 1.30 -7.88
N GLU A 258 2.79 1.22 -7.13
CA GLU A 258 2.84 0.80 -5.72
C GLU A 258 3.93 1.59 -4.99
N THR A 259 3.62 2.14 -3.86
CA THR A 259 4.61 2.85 -3.04
C THR A 259 5.43 1.91 -2.16
N TYR A 260 4.85 0.76 -1.78
CA TYR A 260 5.52 -0.32 -1.05
C TYR A 260 4.98 -1.69 -1.50
N GLY A 261 3.67 -1.90 -1.42
CA GLY A 261 3.05 -3.19 -1.71
C GLY A 261 2.94 -4.07 -0.46
N MET A 262 2.19 -3.63 0.54
CA MET A 262 1.98 -4.37 1.81
C MET A 262 1.54 -5.81 1.58
N VAL A 263 0.71 -6.06 0.58
CA VAL A 263 0.25 -7.42 0.22
C VAL A 263 1.39 -8.36 -0.19
N VAL A 264 2.52 -7.80 -0.67
CA VAL A 264 3.74 -8.56 -0.96
C VAL A 264 4.33 -9.10 0.35
N THR A 265 4.52 -8.25 1.35
CA THR A 265 5.01 -8.69 2.66
C THR A 265 4.01 -9.59 3.39
N GLU A 266 2.70 -9.39 3.21
CA GLU A 266 1.66 -10.28 3.73
C GLU A 266 1.74 -11.69 3.13
N ALA A 267 2.00 -11.81 1.82
CA ALA A 267 2.23 -13.08 1.15
C ALA A 267 3.52 -13.75 1.67
N LEU A 268 4.61 -12.99 1.73
CA LEU A 268 5.91 -13.49 2.21
C LEU A 268 5.86 -13.92 3.69
N ALA A 269 5.09 -13.23 4.54
CA ALA A 269 4.85 -13.64 5.92
C ALA A 269 4.21 -15.04 6.02
N ARG A 270 3.55 -15.49 4.95
CA ARG A 270 2.95 -16.81 4.82
C ARG A 270 3.79 -17.77 3.97
N GLY A 271 5.01 -17.37 3.59
CA GLY A 271 5.89 -18.17 2.74
C GLY A 271 5.38 -18.34 1.30
N LEU A 272 4.47 -17.46 0.85
CA LEU A 272 3.98 -17.47 -0.52
C LEU A 272 4.92 -16.67 -1.42
N PRO A 273 5.38 -17.24 -2.55
CA PRO A 273 6.07 -16.49 -3.60
C PRO A 273 5.17 -15.43 -4.25
N VAL A 274 5.81 -14.49 -4.90
CA VAL A 274 5.12 -13.34 -5.51
C VAL A 274 5.50 -13.23 -6.99
N LEU A 275 4.52 -13.01 -7.85
CA LEU A 275 4.71 -12.52 -9.21
C LEU A 275 4.15 -11.09 -9.25
N ALA A 276 5.00 -10.10 -9.48
CA ALA A 276 4.57 -8.72 -9.45
C ALA A 276 5.20 -7.88 -10.57
N THR A 277 4.57 -6.76 -10.88
CA THR A 277 5.18 -5.74 -11.71
C THR A 277 6.28 -5.01 -10.93
N GLU A 278 7.38 -4.68 -11.62
CA GLU A 278 8.51 -3.95 -11.04
C GLU A 278 8.21 -2.45 -10.99
N VAL A 279 7.43 -2.05 -9.99
CA VAL A 279 7.00 -0.65 -9.80
C VAL A 279 7.22 -0.19 -8.37
N GLY A 280 7.62 1.05 -8.22
CA GLY A 280 7.72 1.72 -6.92
C GLY A 280 8.56 0.97 -5.89
N GLY A 281 7.98 0.77 -4.72
CA GLY A 281 8.61 0.05 -3.60
C GLY A 281 8.42 -1.46 -3.60
N VAL A 282 7.82 -2.07 -4.66
CA VAL A 282 7.59 -3.52 -4.73
C VAL A 282 8.89 -4.32 -4.60
N THR A 283 9.97 -3.84 -5.23
CA THR A 283 11.29 -4.49 -5.15
C THR A 283 11.84 -4.48 -3.71
N GLU A 284 11.61 -3.39 -2.96
CA GLU A 284 12.00 -3.27 -1.55
C GLU A 284 11.17 -4.23 -0.67
N ALA A 285 9.86 -4.26 -0.86
CA ALA A 285 8.98 -5.18 -0.13
C ALA A 285 9.30 -6.65 -0.40
N LEU A 286 9.59 -6.99 -1.65
CA LEU A 286 9.96 -8.35 -2.06
C LEU A 286 11.27 -8.79 -1.41
N GLY A 287 12.31 -7.97 -1.51
CA GLY A 287 13.63 -8.28 -0.97
C GLY A 287 14.23 -9.57 -1.53
N HIS A 288 15.04 -10.25 -0.71
CA HIS A 288 15.75 -11.48 -1.07
C HIS A 288 15.72 -12.47 0.10
N GLY A 289 15.85 -13.76 -0.19
CA GLY A 289 16.20 -14.80 0.79
C GLY A 289 17.67 -14.70 1.22
N ASP A 290 18.07 -15.60 2.10
CA ASP A 290 19.43 -15.60 2.70
C ASP A 290 20.54 -15.87 1.66
N ASP A 291 20.23 -16.62 0.60
CA ASP A 291 21.12 -16.93 -0.52
C ASP A 291 21.13 -15.85 -1.63
N GLY A 292 20.43 -14.75 -1.42
CA GLY A 292 20.26 -13.69 -2.42
C GLY A 292 19.18 -13.97 -3.47
N THR A 293 18.50 -15.10 -3.41
CA THR A 293 17.39 -15.42 -4.33
C THR A 293 16.18 -14.56 -4.03
N ARG A 294 15.59 -13.94 -5.05
CA ARG A 294 14.32 -13.24 -4.90
C ARG A 294 13.18 -14.23 -4.65
N PRO A 295 12.28 -13.96 -3.68
CA PRO A 295 11.14 -14.82 -3.37
C PRO A 295 9.97 -14.65 -4.37
N GLY A 296 10.27 -14.33 -5.61
CA GLY A 296 9.28 -14.09 -6.65
C GLY A 296 9.86 -13.70 -7.99
N LEU A 297 8.97 -13.38 -8.91
CA LEU A 297 9.27 -12.93 -10.27
C LEU A 297 8.81 -11.48 -10.43
N LEU A 298 9.64 -10.66 -11.07
CA LEU A 298 9.29 -9.29 -11.42
C LEU A 298 9.16 -9.15 -12.94
N VAL A 299 8.16 -8.42 -13.38
CA VAL A 299 7.88 -8.16 -14.81
C VAL A 299 7.65 -6.66 -15.04
N PRO A 300 7.87 -6.14 -16.26
CA PRO A 300 7.56 -4.75 -16.56
C PRO A 300 6.08 -4.42 -16.33
N PRO A 301 5.73 -3.21 -15.85
CA PRO A 301 4.35 -2.79 -15.71
C PRO A 301 3.69 -2.60 -17.08
N GLY A 302 2.38 -2.92 -17.15
CA GLY A 302 1.61 -2.79 -18.38
C GLY A 302 1.98 -3.79 -19.48
N ASP A 303 2.77 -4.84 -19.16
CA ASP A 303 3.18 -5.88 -20.12
C ASP A 303 2.49 -7.22 -19.82
N PRO A 304 1.32 -7.51 -20.43
CA PRO A 304 0.63 -8.77 -20.25
C PRO A 304 1.36 -9.95 -20.90
N ALA A 305 2.29 -9.72 -21.84
CA ALA A 305 3.08 -10.79 -22.46
C ALA A 305 4.14 -11.28 -21.47
N ALA A 306 4.88 -10.38 -20.83
CA ALA A 306 5.84 -10.72 -19.78
C ALA A 306 5.15 -11.39 -18.58
N LEU A 307 3.99 -10.88 -18.16
CA LEU A 307 3.19 -11.48 -17.09
C LEU A 307 2.74 -12.90 -17.44
N GLY A 308 2.24 -13.10 -18.67
CA GLY A 308 1.83 -14.41 -19.17
C GLY A 308 3.00 -15.40 -19.25
N ALA A 309 4.18 -14.96 -19.72
CA ALA A 309 5.39 -15.79 -19.74
C ALA A 309 5.84 -16.22 -18.33
N ALA A 310 5.84 -15.28 -17.37
CA ALA A 310 6.16 -15.57 -15.98
C ALA A 310 5.15 -16.55 -15.34
N LEU A 311 3.84 -16.39 -15.62
CA LEU A 311 2.81 -17.36 -15.20
C LEU A 311 3.05 -18.75 -15.77
N ARG A 312 3.37 -18.84 -17.07
CA ARG A 312 3.70 -20.13 -17.71
C ARG A 312 4.91 -20.80 -17.09
N THR A 313 5.94 -20.01 -16.80
CA THR A 313 7.13 -20.51 -16.09
C THR A 313 6.77 -21.02 -14.69
N TRP A 314 6.00 -20.26 -13.91
CA TRP A 314 5.52 -20.70 -12.60
C TRP A 314 4.70 -21.98 -12.67
N LEU A 315 3.76 -22.09 -13.60
CA LEU A 315 2.86 -23.23 -13.72
C LEU A 315 3.57 -24.48 -14.29
N GLY A 316 4.54 -24.29 -15.20
CA GLY A 316 5.21 -25.38 -15.90
C GLY A 316 6.46 -25.92 -15.20
N ASP A 317 7.16 -25.12 -14.39
CA ASP A 317 8.45 -25.46 -13.78
C ASP A 317 8.33 -25.73 -12.27
N ALA A 318 8.24 -27.00 -11.90
CA ALA A 318 8.13 -27.39 -10.49
C ALA A 318 9.42 -27.11 -9.68
N GLU A 319 10.59 -27.16 -10.32
CA GLU A 319 11.85 -26.85 -9.66
C GLU A 319 11.95 -25.36 -9.31
N GLN A 320 11.59 -24.50 -10.26
CA GLN A 320 11.52 -23.06 -10.00
C GLN A 320 10.50 -22.74 -8.90
N ARG A 321 9.31 -23.36 -8.92
CA ARG A 321 8.35 -23.20 -7.81
C ARG A 321 8.98 -23.56 -6.47
N GLY A 322 9.72 -24.65 -6.43
CA GLY A 322 10.43 -25.10 -5.22
C GLY A 322 11.47 -24.07 -4.74
N ARG A 323 12.27 -23.52 -5.66
CA ARG A 323 13.25 -22.45 -5.35
C ARG A 323 12.57 -21.20 -4.79
N LEU A 324 11.53 -20.70 -5.47
CA LEU A 324 10.81 -19.50 -5.05
C LEU A 324 10.12 -19.67 -3.68
N ARG A 325 9.54 -20.86 -3.42
CA ARG A 325 8.95 -21.16 -2.11
C ARG A 325 9.97 -21.19 -0.98
N ARG A 326 11.17 -21.74 -1.22
CA ARG A 326 12.26 -21.68 -0.23
C ARG A 326 12.65 -20.24 0.06
N ALA A 327 12.93 -19.46 -0.98
CA ALA A 327 13.29 -18.04 -0.84
C ALA A 327 12.20 -17.23 -0.11
N ALA A 328 10.91 -17.51 -0.36
CA ALA A 328 9.81 -16.84 0.34
C ALA A 328 9.76 -17.20 1.83
N ARG A 329 10.06 -18.46 2.19
CA ARG A 329 10.15 -18.89 3.59
C ARG A 329 11.36 -18.31 4.31
N GLU A 330 12.50 -18.18 3.65
CA GLU A 330 13.68 -17.50 4.17
C GLU A 330 13.42 -16.02 4.38
N ARG A 331 12.91 -15.35 3.36
CA ARG A 331 12.54 -13.91 3.45
C ARG A 331 11.57 -13.60 4.59
N ARG A 332 10.66 -14.53 4.91
CA ARG A 332 9.74 -14.40 6.04
C ARG A 332 10.46 -14.12 7.36
N ALA A 333 11.61 -14.73 7.60
CA ALA A 333 12.36 -14.55 8.84
C ALA A 333 12.93 -13.13 9.02
N SER A 334 13.18 -12.43 7.93
CA SER A 334 13.73 -11.06 7.93
C SER A 334 12.66 -9.95 7.84
N LEU A 335 11.37 -10.32 7.74
CA LEU A 335 10.28 -9.33 7.73
C LEU A 335 10.13 -8.66 9.11
N ARG A 336 9.94 -7.35 9.09
CA ARG A 336 9.75 -6.57 10.32
C ARG A 336 8.26 -6.47 10.67
N GLY A 337 7.95 -6.59 11.95
CA GLY A 337 6.60 -6.36 12.46
C GLY A 337 6.31 -4.88 12.71
N TRP A 338 5.06 -4.55 12.95
CA TRP A 338 4.57 -3.20 13.23
C TRP A 338 5.27 -2.45 14.38
N PRO A 339 5.80 -3.12 15.44
CA PRO A 339 6.58 -2.43 16.45
C PRO A 339 7.81 -1.70 15.90
N ALA A 340 8.48 -2.25 14.87
CA ALA A 340 9.61 -1.59 14.23
C ALA A 340 9.19 -0.31 13.48
N THR A 341 8.09 -0.36 12.74
CA THR A 341 7.50 0.82 12.08
C THR A 341 7.15 1.91 13.09
N THR A 342 6.47 1.52 14.17
CA THR A 342 6.04 2.44 15.22
C THR A 342 7.23 3.08 15.93
N SER A 343 8.30 2.31 16.21
CA SER A 343 9.51 2.85 16.87
C SER A 343 10.19 3.90 16.01
N VAL A 344 10.27 3.68 14.69
CA VAL A 344 10.81 4.70 13.77
C VAL A 344 9.97 5.97 13.82
N LEU A 345 8.65 5.84 13.70
CA LEU A 345 7.76 7.00 13.74
C LEU A 345 7.84 7.72 15.09
N ALA A 346 7.83 6.99 16.20
CA ALA A 346 7.98 7.59 17.54
C ALA A 346 9.27 8.40 17.68
N GLY A 347 10.38 7.92 17.10
CA GLY A 347 11.64 8.67 17.03
C GLY A 347 11.54 9.97 16.25
N VAL A 348 10.85 9.94 15.09
CA VAL A 348 10.60 11.15 14.28
C VAL A 348 9.73 12.16 15.04
N LEU A 349 8.66 11.70 15.69
CA LEU A 349 7.77 12.55 16.48
C LEU A 349 8.49 13.20 17.67
N ALA A 350 9.34 12.43 18.37
CA ALA A 350 10.15 12.94 19.47
C ALA A 350 11.15 14.00 19.00
N GLY A 351 11.75 13.82 17.81
CA GLY A 351 12.64 14.81 17.19
C GLY A 351 11.88 16.09 16.77
N ALA A 352 10.67 15.95 16.25
CA ALA A 352 9.84 17.09 15.85
C ALA A 352 9.33 17.92 17.06
N ALA A 353 9.23 17.33 18.25
CA ALA A 353 8.78 17.98 19.48
C ALA A 353 9.85 18.91 20.09
N GLN A 354 11.11 18.79 19.69
CA GLN A 354 12.24 19.65 20.12
C GLN A 354 12.31 20.91 19.29
#